data_c3300806ad0d73b125a8b39f716c95f3
#
_entry.id   c3300806ad0d73b125a8b39f716c95f3
#
_cell.length_a   1.000
_cell.length_b   1.000
_cell.length_c   1.000
_cell.angle_alpha   90.00
_cell.angle_beta   90.00
_cell.angle_gamma   90.00
#
_symmetry.space_group_name_H-M   'P 1'
#
loop_
_entity.id
_entity.type
_entity.pdbx_description
1 polymer ?
#
loop_
_entity_poly.entity_id
_entity_poly.type
_entity_poly.pdbx_seq_one_letter_code
_entity_poly.pdbx_strand_id
1 'polypeptide(L)'
;MPELVDEVTDLLQQLIRNACVNDGRPESGGERRSVDLLEAYLESSGADLQRYESAPGRASLVARLEGSDPGAPSLLLMGHTDVVPVNPDRWRRDPFAGELVEGEVWGRGAVDMLNETASQAVAFRRLVQEGFKPKGTLIYFAVADEEALGTYGAGWMVEHELDAVRADYVITESGGFRMPLPSTTGIKLPVMVGEKGTYWCRIRVKGTPGHGSMPLRTDNALVKAAEMVRRIAEYQPRTNVIDAWKAFVLRSDLPPDLANMLLDPARIREFAASFPDVGLARMVHAATHTTFAPTVMHAGVKTNIIPDTVELDVDIRTLPGQGGQDVLAMLDEALGDLKDAVEISAASNDPATASAVETPLWDSLQAVTEKLVPGATTIPFIIVGATDARFFRRAGMTAYGAGLFSDRISFAEFAAMFHGDDERIDQESLRLSTDLWLALAHDFLG
;
A
#
# COMPACT_ATOMS: atom_id res chain seq x y z
N MET A 1 -11.82 29.92 -14.14
CA MET A 1 -10.96 28.86 -13.63
C MET A 1 -10.62 27.94 -14.80
N PRO A 2 -9.42 27.37 -14.89
CA PRO A 2 -9.13 26.35 -15.88
C PRO A 2 -10.12 25.19 -15.75
N GLU A 3 -10.28 24.39 -16.79
CA GLU A 3 -11.06 23.17 -16.67
C GLU A 3 -10.43 22.25 -15.63
N LEU A 4 -11.25 21.45 -14.92
CA LEU A 4 -10.79 20.59 -13.83
C LEU A 4 -9.66 19.64 -14.27
N VAL A 5 -9.88 19.04 -15.43
CA VAL A 5 -8.95 18.05 -15.99
C VAL A 5 -7.60 18.68 -16.36
N ASP A 6 -7.59 19.88 -16.90
CA ASP A 6 -6.35 20.59 -17.27
C ASP A 6 -5.57 20.96 -16.01
N GLU A 7 -6.26 21.44 -14.97
CA GLU A 7 -5.62 21.85 -13.70
C GLU A 7 -4.93 20.68 -13.01
N VAL A 8 -5.61 19.53 -12.89
CA VAL A 8 -5.02 18.35 -12.24
C VAL A 8 -3.92 17.72 -13.10
N THR A 9 -4.05 17.76 -14.42
CA THR A 9 -3.01 17.30 -15.36
C THR A 9 -1.74 18.13 -15.20
N ASP A 10 -1.86 19.45 -15.23
CA ASP A 10 -0.72 20.37 -15.09
C ASP A 10 -0.01 20.18 -13.73
N LEU A 11 -0.77 20.02 -12.65
CA LEU A 11 -0.17 19.82 -11.31
C LEU A 11 0.56 18.46 -11.24
N LEU A 12 -0.04 17.39 -11.75
CA LEU A 12 0.60 16.07 -11.81
C LEU A 12 1.90 16.10 -12.62
N GLN A 13 1.88 16.72 -13.80
CA GLN A 13 3.09 16.86 -14.63
C GLN A 13 4.23 17.59 -13.89
N GLN A 14 3.92 18.61 -13.11
CA GLN A 14 4.91 19.34 -12.32
C GLN A 14 5.44 18.49 -11.15
N LEU A 15 4.58 17.74 -10.45
CA LEU A 15 4.99 16.82 -9.38
C LEU A 15 5.92 15.73 -9.93
N ILE A 16 5.61 15.13 -11.06
CA ILE A 16 6.50 14.14 -11.72
C ILE A 16 7.87 14.74 -12.03
N ARG A 17 7.91 15.98 -12.56
CA ARG A 17 9.16 16.69 -12.90
C ARG A 17 10.04 17.00 -11.69
N ASN A 18 9.46 17.05 -10.49
CA ASN A 18 10.22 17.22 -9.26
C ASN A 18 11.14 16.02 -8.96
N ALA A 19 10.83 14.85 -9.51
CA ALA A 19 11.64 13.64 -9.39
C ALA A 19 12.08 13.35 -7.94
N CYS A 20 11.15 13.35 -6.99
CA CYS A 20 11.43 13.09 -5.58
C CYS A 20 11.72 11.59 -5.34
N VAL A 21 12.80 11.10 -5.94
CA VAL A 21 13.17 9.68 -5.90
C VAL A 21 13.70 9.30 -4.52
N ASN A 22 13.02 8.36 -3.88
CA ASN A 22 13.38 7.81 -2.59
C ASN A 22 13.89 6.37 -2.74
N ASP A 23 15.17 6.15 -2.47
CA ASP A 23 15.82 4.85 -2.52
C ASP A 23 16.14 4.28 -1.13
N GLY A 24 15.54 4.86 -0.09
CA GLY A 24 15.70 4.47 1.31
C GLY A 24 16.94 5.05 2.00
N ARG A 25 17.78 5.83 1.30
CA ARG A 25 18.90 6.54 1.93
C ARG A 25 18.42 7.85 2.57
N PRO A 26 19.01 8.27 3.69
CA PRO A 26 18.57 9.47 4.40
C PRO A 26 18.59 10.76 3.54
N GLU A 27 19.50 10.86 2.58
CA GLU A 27 19.68 11.99 1.67
C GLU A 27 18.83 11.91 0.40
N SER A 28 18.10 10.82 0.17
CA SER A 28 17.20 10.64 -0.97
C SER A 28 15.81 11.23 -0.73
N GLY A 29 14.87 11.09 -1.68
CA GLY A 29 13.53 11.70 -1.64
C GLY A 29 13.58 13.16 -2.07
N GLY A 30 13.83 14.06 -1.14
CA GLY A 30 13.89 15.52 -1.42
C GLY A 30 12.52 16.10 -1.72
N GLU A 31 11.52 15.65 -0.99
CA GLU A 31 10.08 15.95 -1.11
C GLU A 31 9.80 17.43 -0.88
N ARG A 32 10.76 18.19 -0.33
CA ARG A 32 10.70 19.66 -0.25
C ARG A 32 10.33 20.28 -1.60
N ARG A 33 10.82 19.74 -2.73
CA ARG A 33 10.49 20.25 -4.08
C ARG A 33 9.00 20.18 -4.38
N SER A 34 8.37 19.04 -4.04
CA SER A 34 6.93 18.84 -4.21
C SER A 34 6.13 19.67 -3.20
N VAL A 35 6.61 19.79 -1.97
CA VAL A 35 6.00 20.65 -0.95
C VAL A 35 6.05 22.13 -1.37
N ASP A 36 7.19 22.64 -1.87
CA ASP A 36 7.30 24.01 -2.37
C ASP A 36 6.29 24.30 -3.49
N LEU A 37 6.10 23.35 -4.41
CA LEU A 37 5.10 23.45 -5.47
C LEU A 37 3.67 23.46 -4.93
N LEU A 38 3.32 22.49 -4.05
CA LEU A 38 1.98 22.34 -3.49
C LEU A 38 1.60 23.51 -2.57
N GLU A 39 2.55 24.02 -1.79
CA GLU A 39 2.36 25.19 -0.95
C GLU A 39 2.03 26.43 -1.81
N ALA A 40 2.85 26.73 -2.83
CA ALA A 40 2.59 27.82 -3.76
C ALA A 40 1.26 27.67 -4.51
N TYR A 41 0.89 26.42 -4.86
CA TYR A 41 -0.39 26.11 -5.50
C TYR A 41 -1.57 26.39 -4.57
N LEU A 42 -1.48 26.02 -3.29
CA LEU A 42 -2.56 26.15 -2.31
C LEU A 42 -2.63 27.53 -1.65
N GLU A 43 -1.51 28.28 -1.50
CA GLU A 43 -1.50 29.63 -0.94
C GLU A 43 -2.50 30.56 -1.60
N SER A 44 -2.64 30.45 -2.92
CA SER A 44 -3.58 31.27 -3.69
C SER A 44 -5.06 31.05 -3.36
N SER A 45 -5.40 29.99 -2.62
CA SER A 45 -6.77 29.70 -2.17
C SER A 45 -7.13 30.37 -0.85
N GLY A 46 -6.13 30.78 -0.04
CA GLY A 46 -6.33 31.32 1.31
C GLY A 46 -6.51 30.22 2.37
N ALA A 47 -6.12 28.98 2.09
CA ALA A 47 -6.12 27.87 3.05
C ALA A 47 -5.10 28.10 4.17
N ASP A 48 -5.33 27.54 5.34
CA ASP A 48 -4.33 27.44 6.42
C ASP A 48 -3.34 26.34 6.08
N LEU A 49 -2.06 26.72 5.90
CA LEU A 49 -0.98 25.85 5.46
C LEU A 49 0.10 25.74 6.55
N GLN A 50 0.53 24.54 6.83
CA GLN A 50 1.59 24.24 7.78
C GLN A 50 2.58 23.25 7.15
N ARG A 51 3.87 23.64 7.18
CA ARG A 51 4.96 22.80 6.68
C ARG A 51 5.67 22.14 7.85
N TYR A 52 6.00 20.88 7.67
CA TYR A 52 6.78 20.07 8.61
C TYR A 52 7.99 19.48 7.89
N GLU A 53 9.14 19.45 8.53
CA GLU A 53 10.36 18.90 7.98
C GLU A 53 11.06 18.05 9.03
N SER A 54 10.88 16.75 8.95
CA SER A 54 11.40 15.77 9.92
C SER A 54 12.92 15.57 9.81
N ALA A 55 13.48 15.76 8.62
CA ALA A 55 14.91 15.71 8.30
C ALA A 55 15.18 16.63 7.10
N PRO A 56 16.43 17.05 6.86
CA PRO A 56 16.75 17.95 5.73
C PRO A 56 16.22 17.43 4.40
N GLY A 57 15.32 18.18 3.76
CA GLY A 57 14.69 17.83 2.49
C GLY A 57 13.47 16.91 2.58
N ARG A 58 13.20 16.31 3.74
CA ARG A 58 12.06 15.39 3.98
C ARG A 58 10.87 16.21 4.50
N ALA A 59 10.28 17.00 3.63
CA ALA A 59 9.21 17.93 3.97
C ALA A 59 7.83 17.33 3.68
N SER A 60 6.86 17.65 4.55
CA SER A 60 5.44 17.36 4.41
C SER A 60 4.63 18.64 4.54
N LEU A 61 3.45 18.70 3.91
CA LEU A 61 2.55 19.84 3.92
C LEU A 61 1.18 19.44 4.42
N VAL A 62 0.66 20.18 5.39
CA VAL A 62 -0.73 20.05 5.88
C VAL A 62 -1.50 21.31 5.48
N ALA A 63 -2.65 21.14 4.85
CA ALA A 63 -3.62 22.19 4.59
C ALA A 63 -4.92 21.88 5.31
N ARG A 64 -5.52 22.86 6.00
CA ARG A 64 -6.72 22.66 6.81
C ARG A 64 -7.85 23.59 6.38
N LEU A 65 -9.05 23.04 6.38
CA LEU A 65 -10.31 23.77 6.30
C LEU A 65 -11.14 23.38 7.52
N GLU A 66 -11.16 24.30 8.50
CA GLU A 66 -11.79 24.02 9.78
C GLU A 66 -13.29 23.83 9.67
N GLY A 67 -13.79 22.80 10.35
CA GLY A 67 -15.21 22.54 10.47
C GLY A 67 -15.93 23.50 11.41
N SER A 68 -17.21 23.72 11.17
CA SER A 68 -18.07 24.58 12.00
C SER A 68 -18.57 23.90 13.26
N ASP A 69 -18.54 22.57 13.34
CA ASP A 69 -19.00 21.74 14.46
C ASP A 69 -17.87 20.80 14.91
N PRO A 70 -17.27 21.05 16.07
CA PRO A 70 -16.23 20.16 16.63
C PRO A 70 -16.70 18.74 16.93
N GLY A 71 -18.01 18.50 16.97
CA GLY A 71 -18.59 17.16 17.17
C GLY A 71 -18.84 16.39 15.86
N ALA A 72 -18.69 17.05 14.71
CA ALA A 72 -18.83 16.40 13.41
C ALA A 72 -17.53 15.64 13.03
N PRO A 73 -17.64 14.53 12.27
CA PRO A 73 -16.50 13.73 11.89
C PRO A 73 -15.53 14.52 10.98
N SER A 74 -14.23 14.37 11.22
CA SER A 74 -13.16 14.96 10.43
C SER A 74 -12.64 13.98 9.38
N LEU A 75 -12.16 14.52 8.24
CA LEU A 75 -11.60 13.75 7.13
C LEU A 75 -10.21 14.27 6.75
N LEU A 76 -9.26 13.37 6.64
CA LEU A 76 -7.92 13.64 6.12
C LEU A 76 -7.75 12.93 4.78
N LEU A 77 -7.39 13.69 3.74
CA LEU A 77 -6.95 13.20 2.44
C LEU A 77 -5.42 13.22 2.40
N MET A 78 -4.78 12.05 2.27
CA MET A 78 -3.34 11.89 2.33
C MET A 78 -2.79 11.31 1.04
N GLY A 79 -1.73 11.95 0.52
CA GLY A 79 -0.99 11.42 -0.62
C GLY A 79 0.50 11.65 -0.46
N HIS A 80 1.31 10.62 -0.77
CA HIS A 80 2.76 10.77 -0.70
C HIS A 80 3.31 11.54 -1.91
N THR A 81 4.51 12.09 -1.73
CA THR A 81 5.16 12.98 -2.70
C THR A 81 6.50 12.45 -3.20
N ASP A 82 6.99 11.38 -2.62
CA ASP A 82 8.14 10.62 -3.09
C ASP A 82 7.73 9.54 -4.09
N VAL A 83 8.71 8.99 -4.78
CA VAL A 83 8.53 7.93 -5.79
C VAL A 83 9.72 6.97 -5.77
N VAL A 84 9.52 5.71 -6.15
CA VAL A 84 10.61 4.72 -6.25
C VAL A 84 11.59 5.03 -7.38
N PRO A 85 12.83 4.50 -7.31
CA PRO A 85 13.81 4.58 -8.40
C PRO A 85 13.33 3.94 -9.70
N VAL A 86 13.93 4.34 -10.81
CA VAL A 86 13.67 3.80 -12.14
C VAL A 86 14.94 3.25 -12.79
N ASN A 87 14.80 2.34 -13.74
CA ASN A 87 15.83 2.05 -14.73
C ASN A 87 15.44 2.73 -16.06
N PRO A 88 16.03 3.91 -16.40
CA PRO A 88 15.61 4.69 -17.56
C PRO A 88 15.73 3.93 -18.89
N ASP A 89 16.64 2.97 -19.01
CA ASP A 89 16.87 2.17 -20.24
C ASP A 89 15.67 1.26 -20.59
N ARG A 90 14.75 1.07 -19.62
CA ARG A 90 13.55 0.24 -19.81
C ARG A 90 12.31 1.05 -20.14
N TRP A 91 12.37 2.38 -20.02
CA TRP A 91 11.24 3.26 -20.26
C TRP A 91 11.22 3.71 -21.73
N ARG A 92 10.03 3.72 -22.32
CA ARG A 92 9.81 4.23 -23.68
C ARG A 92 9.89 5.76 -23.77
N ARG A 93 9.72 6.45 -22.62
CA ARG A 93 9.76 7.91 -22.47
C ARG A 93 10.59 8.27 -21.25
N ASP A 94 10.99 9.54 -21.16
CA ASP A 94 11.67 10.02 -19.95
C ASP A 94 10.72 9.91 -18.72
N PRO A 95 11.07 9.10 -17.71
CA PRO A 95 10.21 8.84 -16.57
C PRO A 95 9.92 10.07 -15.70
N PHE A 96 10.65 11.17 -15.88
CA PHE A 96 10.47 12.40 -15.12
C PHE A 96 10.11 13.62 -15.98
N ALA A 97 9.82 13.46 -17.26
CA ALA A 97 9.36 14.55 -18.11
C ALA A 97 7.89 14.95 -17.87
N GLY A 98 7.08 14.04 -17.34
CA GLY A 98 5.65 14.27 -17.16
C GLY A 98 4.97 14.62 -18.48
N GLU A 99 5.23 13.86 -19.55
CA GLU A 99 4.66 14.12 -20.87
C GLU A 99 3.17 13.79 -20.91
N LEU A 100 2.38 14.69 -21.51
CA LEU A 100 0.99 14.37 -21.87
C LEU A 100 0.95 13.89 -23.32
N VAL A 101 0.60 12.62 -23.53
CA VAL A 101 0.57 11.97 -24.83
C VAL A 101 -0.72 11.20 -25.01
N GLU A 102 -1.48 11.54 -26.04
CA GLU A 102 -2.77 10.90 -26.37
C GLU A 102 -3.78 10.87 -25.20
N GLY A 103 -3.72 11.89 -24.34
CA GLY A 103 -4.58 12.01 -23.16
C GLY A 103 -4.12 11.19 -21.96
N GLU A 104 -2.86 10.72 -21.92
CA GLU A 104 -2.22 10.07 -20.81
C GLU A 104 -0.99 10.87 -20.34
N VAL A 105 -0.85 11.08 -19.02
CA VAL A 105 0.34 11.64 -18.39
C VAL A 105 1.30 10.49 -18.09
N TRP A 106 2.49 10.57 -18.68
CA TRP A 106 3.54 9.56 -18.53
C TRP A 106 4.58 10.01 -17.51
N GLY A 107 4.93 9.13 -16.59
CA GLY A 107 6.03 9.36 -15.65
C GLY A 107 5.93 8.53 -14.39
N ARG A 108 7.04 8.38 -13.69
CA ARG A 108 7.09 7.75 -12.37
C ARG A 108 6.26 8.55 -11.38
N GLY A 109 5.37 7.88 -10.65
CA GLY A 109 4.39 8.49 -9.75
C GLY A 109 3.04 8.80 -10.42
N ALA A 110 2.88 8.53 -11.73
CA ALA A 110 1.61 8.78 -12.40
C ALA A 110 0.46 7.89 -11.89
N VAL A 111 0.76 6.75 -11.29
CA VAL A 111 -0.18 5.82 -10.66
C VAL A 111 0.09 5.69 -9.16
N ASP A 112 1.34 5.74 -8.74
CA ASP A 112 1.79 5.53 -7.38
C ASP A 112 2.60 6.72 -6.87
N MET A 113 1.98 7.67 -6.13
CA MET A 113 0.56 8.03 -6.09
C MET A 113 0.37 9.53 -6.36
N LEU A 114 1.28 10.17 -7.17
CA LEU A 114 1.22 11.62 -7.42
C LEU A 114 -0.08 12.04 -8.13
N ASN A 115 -0.74 11.13 -8.87
CA ASN A 115 -2.07 11.34 -9.44
C ASN A 115 -3.11 11.64 -8.35
N GLU A 116 -3.13 10.87 -7.27
CA GLU A 116 -4.05 11.09 -6.16
C GLU A 116 -3.62 12.30 -5.32
N THR A 117 -2.33 12.47 -5.06
CA THR A 117 -1.78 13.67 -4.41
C THR A 117 -2.18 14.95 -5.13
N ALA A 118 -2.08 14.98 -6.47
CA ALA A 118 -2.49 16.11 -7.28
C ALA A 118 -4.02 16.31 -7.27
N SER A 119 -4.80 15.23 -7.46
CA SER A 119 -6.26 15.31 -7.51
C SER A 119 -6.87 15.76 -6.18
N GLN A 120 -6.31 15.31 -5.05
CA GLN A 120 -6.69 15.73 -3.71
C GLN A 120 -6.37 17.22 -3.47
N ALA A 121 -5.18 17.70 -3.90
CA ALA A 121 -4.78 19.10 -3.81
C ALA A 121 -5.72 20.00 -4.63
N VAL A 122 -6.06 19.59 -5.85
CA VAL A 122 -6.98 20.35 -6.72
C VAL A 122 -8.38 20.40 -6.10
N ALA A 123 -8.88 19.27 -5.61
CA ALA A 123 -10.19 19.23 -4.94
C ALA A 123 -10.22 20.13 -3.69
N PHE A 124 -9.22 20.04 -2.83
CA PHE A 124 -9.09 20.87 -1.63
C PHE A 124 -9.09 22.36 -1.97
N ARG A 125 -8.24 22.78 -2.93
CA ARG A 125 -8.17 24.16 -3.38
C ARG A 125 -9.50 24.68 -3.89
N ARG A 126 -10.22 23.90 -4.71
CA ARG A 126 -11.53 24.28 -5.27
C ARG A 126 -12.58 24.42 -4.19
N LEU A 127 -12.63 23.51 -3.22
CA LEU A 127 -13.54 23.62 -2.07
C LEU A 127 -13.33 24.93 -1.29
N VAL A 128 -12.08 25.31 -1.05
CA VAL A 128 -11.76 26.59 -0.40
C VAL A 128 -12.21 27.78 -1.24
N GLN A 129 -11.92 27.77 -2.55
CA GLN A 129 -12.29 28.87 -3.48
C GLN A 129 -13.80 29.01 -3.68
N GLU A 130 -14.54 27.92 -3.62
CA GLU A 130 -16.01 27.90 -3.68
C GLU A 130 -16.65 28.37 -2.37
N GLY A 131 -15.86 28.55 -1.32
CA GLY A 131 -16.33 28.94 0.01
C GLY A 131 -17.07 27.83 0.72
N PHE A 132 -16.68 26.56 0.48
CA PHE A 132 -17.24 25.40 1.16
C PHE A 132 -17.04 25.53 2.68
N LYS A 133 -18.09 25.30 3.43
CA LYS A 133 -18.09 25.39 4.91
C LYS A 133 -18.47 24.02 5.45
N PRO A 134 -17.47 23.15 5.70
CA PRO A 134 -17.73 21.84 6.23
C PRO A 134 -18.24 21.88 7.69
N LYS A 135 -19.00 20.89 8.10
CA LYS A 135 -19.32 20.67 9.51
C LYS A 135 -18.10 20.14 10.26
N GLY A 136 -17.53 19.04 9.80
CA GLY A 136 -16.27 18.50 10.32
C GLY A 136 -15.06 19.04 9.55
N THR A 137 -13.89 19.02 10.15
CA THR A 137 -12.64 19.52 9.55
C THR A 137 -12.21 18.66 8.36
N LEU A 138 -11.84 19.31 7.24
CA LEU A 138 -11.17 18.69 6.11
C LEU A 138 -9.66 19.00 6.16
N ILE A 139 -8.82 17.99 6.06
CA ILE A 139 -7.37 18.10 6.03
C ILE A 139 -6.85 17.51 4.72
N TYR A 140 -5.98 18.23 4.01
CA TYR A 140 -5.13 17.68 2.96
C TYR A 140 -3.72 17.52 3.50
N PHE A 141 -3.11 16.36 3.28
CA PHE A 141 -1.80 16.02 3.80
C PHE A 141 -0.92 15.43 2.69
N ALA A 142 -0.01 16.25 2.17
CA ALA A 142 1.04 15.79 1.27
C ALA A 142 2.23 15.32 2.10
N VAL A 143 2.49 14.01 2.09
CA VAL A 143 3.42 13.35 3.01
C VAL A 143 4.70 12.91 2.30
N ALA A 144 5.81 12.92 3.03
CA ALA A 144 7.11 12.41 2.60
C ALA A 144 7.28 10.92 2.96
N ASP A 145 8.23 10.24 2.30
CA ASP A 145 8.87 9.00 2.76
C ASP A 145 8.03 7.72 2.73
N GLU A 146 6.89 7.70 2.09
CA GLU A 146 6.06 6.48 2.02
C GLU A 146 6.83 5.30 1.43
N GLU A 147 7.50 5.53 0.31
CA GLU A 147 8.24 4.53 -0.48
C GLU A 147 9.47 3.93 0.26
N ALA A 148 9.84 4.54 1.40
CA ALA A 148 10.89 4.04 2.28
C ALA A 148 10.40 3.83 3.72
N LEU A 149 9.18 3.31 3.88
CA LEU A 149 8.55 2.91 5.14
C LEU A 149 8.00 4.07 5.99
N GLY A 150 7.89 5.30 5.51
CA GLY A 150 7.19 6.42 6.14
C GLY A 150 7.80 6.93 7.45
N THR A 151 9.06 6.58 7.75
CA THR A 151 9.70 6.95 9.02
C THR A 151 9.88 8.45 9.16
N TYR A 152 10.21 9.14 8.06
CA TYR A 152 10.38 10.60 7.99
C TYR A 152 9.09 11.34 7.60
N GLY A 153 8.04 10.63 7.26
CA GLY A 153 6.74 11.13 6.83
C GLY A 153 5.64 10.88 7.86
N ALA A 154 4.70 10.01 7.50
CA ALA A 154 3.52 9.71 8.31
C ALA A 154 3.85 9.18 9.70
N GLY A 155 4.87 8.33 9.82
CA GLY A 155 5.33 7.83 11.11
C GLY A 155 5.78 8.95 12.03
N TRP A 156 6.64 9.85 11.54
CA TRP A 156 7.13 11.00 12.29
C TRP A 156 5.99 11.95 12.67
N MET A 157 5.07 12.25 11.73
CA MET A 157 3.94 13.13 11.97
C MET A 157 3.01 12.59 13.06
N VAL A 158 2.70 11.30 13.03
CA VAL A 158 1.86 10.66 14.05
C VAL A 158 2.55 10.62 15.42
N GLU A 159 3.87 10.49 15.46
CA GLU A 159 4.63 10.44 16.72
C GLU A 159 4.86 11.82 17.34
N HIS A 160 5.11 12.86 16.53
CA HIS A 160 5.57 14.17 17.01
C HIS A 160 4.57 15.30 16.81
N GLU A 161 3.73 15.24 15.76
CA GLU A 161 2.83 16.31 15.32
C GLU A 161 1.39 15.79 15.11
N LEU A 162 0.96 14.84 15.92
CA LEU A 162 -0.32 14.16 15.76
C LEU A 162 -1.51 15.12 15.64
N ASP A 163 -1.52 16.22 16.37
CA ASP A 163 -2.64 17.17 16.34
C ASP A 163 -2.79 17.87 14.97
N ALA A 164 -1.72 17.98 14.21
CA ALA A 164 -1.77 18.52 12.85
C ALA A 164 -2.48 17.59 11.84
N VAL A 165 -2.39 16.26 12.05
CA VAL A 165 -2.90 15.24 11.12
C VAL A 165 -3.99 14.35 11.74
N ARG A 166 -4.42 14.65 12.97
CA ARG A 166 -5.50 13.89 13.62
C ARG A 166 -6.82 14.12 12.91
N ALA A 167 -7.46 13.03 12.51
CA ALA A 167 -8.80 13.01 11.96
C ALA A 167 -9.55 11.74 12.42
N ASP A 168 -10.87 11.72 12.36
CA ASP A 168 -11.64 10.50 12.60
C ASP A 168 -11.45 9.49 11.47
N TYR A 169 -11.31 10.02 10.24
CA TYR A 169 -11.20 9.26 9.02
C TYR A 169 -10.05 9.75 8.15
N VAL A 170 -9.34 8.81 7.53
CA VAL A 170 -8.22 9.05 6.63
C VAL A 170 -8.47 8.33 5.31
N ILE A 171 -8.21 8.99 4.21
CA ILE A 171 -8.16 8.38 2.87
C ILE A 171 -6.77 8.56 2.30
N THR A 172 -6.23 7.48 1.76
CA THR A 172 -4.98 7.43 1.02
C THR A 172 -5.11 6.53 -0.20
N GLU A 173 -4.03 6.04 -0.74
CA GLU A 173 -3.90 5.22 -1.94
C GLU A 173 -4.50 3.81 -1.87
N SER A 174 -4.42 3.10 -2.99
CA SER A 174 -4.71 1.67 -3.13
C SER A 174 -6.20 1.30 -3.17
N GLY A 175 -6.94 1.93 -4.08
CA GLY A 175 -8.34 1.60 -4.33
C GLY A 175 -8.85 2.15 -5.64
N GLY A 176 -10.14 1.92 -5.96
CA GLY A 176 -10.85 2.59 -7.04
C GLY A 176 -10.65 2.07 -8.47
N PHE A 177 -9.80 1.07 -8.68
CA PHE A 177 -9.64 0.42 -9.99
C PHE A 177 -10.72 -0.66 -10.23
N ARG A 178 -11.04 -0.93 -11.49
CA ARG A 178 -12.03 -1.95 -11.85
C ARG A 178 -11.45 -3.35 -11.66
N MET A 179 -11.86 -4.03 -10.59
CA MET A 179 -11.37 -5.37 -10.30
C MET A 179 -12.04 -6.42 -11.22
N PRO A 180 -11.28 -7.27 -11.94
CA PRO A 180 -11.82 -8.25 -12.87
C PRO A 180 -12.32 -9.50 -12.14
N LEU A 181 -13.36 -9.35 -11.33
CA LEU A 181 -14.00 -10.45 -10.63
C LEU A 181 -15.10 -11.08 -11.48
N PRO A 182 -15.36 -12.39 -11.35
CA PRO A 182 -16.49 -13.06 -11.99
C PRO A 182 -17.80 -12.74 -11.25
N SER A 183 -18.06 -11.46 -11.03
CA SER A 183 -19.25 -10.95 -10.36
C SER A 183 -20.48 -11.12 -11.23
N THR A 184 -21.62 -11.41 -10.63
CA THR A 184 -22.89 -11.58 -11.34
C THR A 184 -23.58 -10.24 -11.61
N THR A 185 -23.15 -9.17 -10.94
CA THR A 185 -23.74 -7.82 -11.08
C THR A 185 -22.66 -6.73 -11.01
N GLY A 186 -22.88 -5.67 -11.80
CA GLY A 186 -22.19 -4.39 -11.67
C GLY A 186 -20.65 -4.41 -11.78
N ILE A 187 -20.07 -3.26 -11.51
CA ILE A 187 -18.61 -3.02 -11.48
C ILE A 187 -18.15 -3.08 -10.02
N LYS A 188 -17.06 -3.80 -9.74
CA LYS A 188 -16.48 -3.89 -8.39
C LYS A 188 -15.24 -3.03 -8.28
N LEU A 189 -15.28 -2.06 -7.36
CA LEU A 189 -14.20 -1.13 -7.08
C LEU A 189 -13.68 -1.38 -5.67
N PRO A 190 -12.43 -1.85 -5.51
CA PRO A 190 -11.87 -2.09 -4.20
C PRO A 190 -11.61 -0.79 -3.45
N VAL A 191 -11.86 -0.86 -2.15
CA VAL A 191 -11.42 0.12 -1.16
C VAL A 191 -10.49 -0.61 -0.21
N MET A 192 -9.24 -0.17 -0.11
CA MET A 192 -8.29 -0.76 0.79
C MET A 192 -8.68 -0.46 2.24
N VAL A 193 -9.03 -1.49 2.99
CA VAL A 193 -9.42 -1.37 4.40
C VAL A 193 -8.32 -1.83 5.35
N GLY A 194 -7.29 -2.48 4.83
CA GLY A 194 -6.20 -3.01 5.62
C GLY A 194 -5.02 -3.46 4.77
N GLU A 195 -3.97 -3.80 5.46
CA GLU A 195 -2.70 -4.23 4.88
C GLU A 195 -2.09 -5.37 5.68
N LYS A 196 -1.29 -6.19 5.00
CA LYS A 196 -0.51 -7.23 5.68
C LYS A 196 0.62 -6.61 6.48
N GLY A 197 0.96 -7.23 7.60
CA GLY A 197 2.15 -6.89 8.37
C GLY A 197 3.40 -7.44 7.71
N THR A 198 4.52 -6.79 7.97
CA THR A 198 5.85 -7.19 7.51
C THR A 198 6.65 -7.73 8.68
N TYR A 199 7.10 -8.96 8.57
CA TYR A 199 8.04 -9.56 9.49
C TYR A 199 9.22 -10.13 8.70
N TRP A 200 10.27 -9.33 8.55
CA TRP A 200 11.51 -9.80 7.93
C TRP A 200 12.41 -10.37 9.00
N CYS A 201 12.90 -11.56 8.79
CA CYS A 201 13.81 -12.16 9.74
C CYS A 201 15.01 -12.78 9.06
N ARG A 202 16.09 -12.83 9.83
CA ARG A 202 17.30 -13.59 9.50
C ARG A 202 17.36 -14.83 10.37
N ILE A 203 17.49 -15.97 9.73
CA ILE A 203 17.71 -17.27 10.36
C ILE A 203 19.17 -17.63 10.20
N ARG A 204 19.92 -17.63 11.30
CA ARG A 204 21.32 -18.08 11.32
C ARG A 204 21.36 -19.56 11.68
N VAL A 205 21.83 -20.38 10.75
CA VAL A 205 21.96 -21.82 10.87
C VAL A 205 23.39 -22.16 11.30
N LYS A 206 23.55 -22.92 12.37
CA LYS A 206 24.85 -23.32 12.92
C LYS A 206 25.23 -24.74 12.54
N GLY A 207 26.50 -24.96 12.33
CA GLY A 207 27.13 -26.26 12.08
C GLY A 207 28.54 -26.31 12.62
N THR A 208 29.32 -27.27 12.14
CA THR A 208 30.74 -27.46 12.53
C THR A 208 31.63 -27.40 11.30
N PRO A 209 32.66 -26.56 11.31
CA PRO A 209 33.56 -26.45 10.16
C PRO A 209 34.37 -27.71 9.96
N GLY A 210 34.72 -28.00 8.70
CA GLY A 210 35.50 -29.18 8.36
C GLY A 210 36.18 -29.13 6.99
N HIS A 211 36.99 -30.11 6.70
CA HIS A 211 37.63 -30.22 5.40
C HIS A 211 36.68 -30.84 4.37
N GLY A 212 36.46 -30.16 3.22
CA GLY A 212 35.49 -30.57 2.20
C GLY A 212 35.70 -31.98 1.62
N SER A 213 36.89 -32.54 1.71
CA SER A 213 37.19 -33.94 1.27
C SER A 213 36.79 -35.03 2.29
N MET A 214 36.36 -34.65 3.49
CA MET A 214 35.98 -35.59 4.56
C MET A 214 34.52 -35.31 5.05
N PRO A 215 33.50 -35.42 4.19
CA PRO A 215 32.15 -35.00 4.51
C PRO A 215 31.34 -36.01 5.34
N LEU A 216 31.87 -37.19 5.63
CA LEU A 216 31.13 -38.23 6.32
C LEU A 216 30.86 -37.85 7.77
N ARG A 217 29.55 -37.82 8.13
CA ARG A 217 29.01 -37.50 9.48
C ARG A 217 29.44 -36.10 9.97
N THR A 218 29.56 -35.15 9.06
CA THR A 218 29.79 -33.75 9.42
C THR A 218 28.51 -33.04 9.74
N ASP A 219 28.55 -32.08 10.65
CA ASP A 219 27.45 -31.19 10.95
C ASP A 219 27.51 -29.95 10.02
N ASN A 220 27.07 -30.13 8.76
CA ASN A 220 27.21 -29.13 7.71
C ASN A 220 26.02 -28.14 7.75
N ALA A 221 26.30 -26.86 8.09
CA ALA A 221 25.31 -25.80 8.15
C ALA A 221 24.57 -25.60 6.81
N LEU A 222 25.26 -25.76 5.66
CA LEU A 222 24.64 -25.59 4.34
C LEU A 222 23.60 -26.67 4.05
N VAL A 223 23.84 -27.92 4.44
CA VAL A 223 22.89 -29.03 4.26
C VAL A 223 21.65 -28.82 5.14
N LYS A 224 21.85 -28.36 6.39
CA LYS A 224 20.73 -28.02 7.27
C LYS A 224 19.93 -26.84 6.71
N ALA A 225 20.58 -25.78 6.24
CA ALA A 225 19.93 -24.62 5.65
C ALA A 225 19.09 -24.98 4.41
N ALA A 226 19.61 -25.84 3.54
CA ALA A 226 18.86 -26.33 2.37
C ALA A 226 17.57 -27.06 2.76
N GLU A 227 17.63 -27.89 3.81
CA GLU A 227 16.44 -28.56 4.35
C GLU A 227 15.46 -27.56 5.00
N MET A 228 15.96 -26.54 5.70
CA MET A 228 15.12 -25.49 6.27
C MET A 228 14.40 -24.66 5.18
N VAL A 229 15.11 -24.27 4.12
CA VAL A 229 14.51 -23.60 2.95
C VAL A 229 13.39 -24.44 2.39
N ARG A 230 13.60 -25.75 2.19
CA ARG A 230 12.54 -26.67 1.69
C ARG A 230 11.36 -26.71 2.64
N ARG A 231 11.58 -26.86 3.95
CA ARG A 231 10.49 -26.91 4.96
C ARG A 231 9.69 -25.61 5.01
N ILE A 232 10.36 -24.45 5.00
CA ILE A 232 9.69 -23.15 4.99
C ILE A 232 8.89 -22.96 3.70
N ALA A 233 9.44 -23.33 2.55
CA ALA A 233 8.76 -23.19 1.26
C ALA A 233 7.56 -24.13 1.13
N GLU A 234 7.58 -25.29 1.77
CA GLU A 234 6.50 -26.28 1.79
C GLU A 234 5.53 -26.09 2.97
N TYR A 235 5.85 -25.22 3.93
CA TYR A 235 5.03 -24.98 5.10
C TYR A 235 3.64 -24.46 4.70
N GLN A 236 2.61 -25.01 5.30
CA GLN A 236 1.22 -24.67 5.02
C GLN A 236 0.61 -23.98 6.25
N PRO A 237 0.66 -22.65 6.34
CA PRO A 237 0.01 -21.91 7.41
C PRO A 237 -1.48 -22.18 7.45
N ARG A 238 -2.10 -21.97 8.59
CA ARG A 238 -3.56 -22.14 8.71
C ARG A 238 -4.27 -21.07 7.88
N THR A 239 -5.32 -21.48 7.16
CA THR A 239 -6.21 -20.54 6.49
C THR A 239 -6.96 -19.72 7.54
N ASN A 240 -6.93 -18.39 7.38
CA ASN A 240 -7.64 -17.47 8.27
C ASN A 240 -8.62 -16.61 7.46
N VAL A 241 -9.91 -16.87 7.64
CA VAL A 241 -11.01 -16.13 7.00
C VAL A 241 -11.34 -14.94 7.91
N ILE A 242 -10.54 -13.87 7.79
CA ILE A 242 -10.72 -12.63 8.54
C ILE A 242 -11.97 -11.86 8.08
N ASP A 243 -12.46 -10.94 8.89
CA ASP A 243 -13.72 -10.23 8.60
C ASP A 243 -13.66 -9.41 7.32
N ALA A 244 -12.53 -8.76 7.03
CA ALA A 244 -12.35 -8.04 5.77
C ALA A 244 -12.43 -8.99 4.55
N TRP A 245 -11.88 -10.20 4.63
CA TRP A 245 -12.02 -11.21 3.56
C TRP A 245 -13.47 -11.68 3.40
N LYS A 246 -14.18 -11.93 4.51
CA LYS A 246 -15.61 -12.27 4.46
C LYS A 246 -16.42 -11.17 3.77
N ALA A 247 -16.18 -9.91 4.18
CA ALA A 247 -16.86 -8.77 3.60
C ALA A 247 -16.54 -8.61 2.11
N PHE A 248 -15.27 -8.83 1.70
CA PHE A 248 -14.88 -8.87 0.29
C PHE A 248 -15.71 -9.89 -0.50
N VAL A 249 -15.74 -11.15 -0.05
CA VAL A 249 -16.47 -12.23 -0.75
C VAL A 249 -17.98 -11.94 -0.82
N LEU A 250 -18.57 -11.48 0.29
CA LEU A 250 -20.02 -11.24 0.37
C LEU A 250 -20.47 -10.03 -0.47
N ARG A 251 -19.61 -8.99 -0.62
CA ARG A 251 -19.92 -7.78 -1.41
C ARG A 251 -19.53 -7.89 -2.88
N SER A 252 -18.78 -8.94 -3.25
CA SER A 252 -18.31 -9.14 -4.63
C SER A 252 -19.35 -9.75 -5.57
N ASP A 253 -20.54 -10.11 -5.09
CA ASP A 253 -21.61 -10.76 -5.89
C ASP A 253 -21.11 -11.94 -6.75
N LEU A 254 -20.24 -12.75 -6.18
CA LEU A 254 -19.69 -13.93 -6.85
C LEU A 254 -20.76 -15.01 -7.05
N PRO A 255 -20.61 -15.90 -8.04
CA PRO A 255 -21.43 -17.12 -8.12
C PRO A 255 -21.46 -17.85 -6.78
N PRO A 256 -22.64 -18.35 -6.33
CA PRO A 256 -22.80 -18.93 -4.98
C PRO A 256 -21.79 -20.03 -4.63
N ASP A 257 -21.48 -20.90 -5.59
CA ASP A 257 -20.51 -21.99 -5.37
C ASP A 257 -19.09 -21.45 -5.13
N LEU A 258 -18.69 -20.39 -5.85
CA LEU A 258 -17.41 -19.74 -5.66
C LEU A 258 -17.36 -18.99 -4.33
N ALA A 259 -18.42 -18.23 -3.99
CA ALA A 259 -18.51 -17.54 -2.71
C ALA A 259 -18.41 -18.51 -1.52
N ASN A 260 -19.16 -19.62 -1.56
CA ASN A 260 -19.10 -20.66 -0.53
C ASN A 260 -17.71 -21.32 -0.44
N MET A 261 -17.03 -21.50 -1.57
CA MET A 261 -15.66 -22.01 -1.60
C MET A 261 -14.68 -21.05 -0.92
N LEU A 262 -14.78 -19.75 -1.23
CA LEU A 262 -13.90 -18.72 -0.70
C LEU A 262 -14.18 -18.31 0.76
N LEU A 263 -15.25 -18.80 1.35
CA LEU A 263 -15.58 -18.64 2.77
C LEU A 263 -15.25 -19.88 3.62
N ASP A 264 -14.96 -21.02 3.00
CA ASP A 264 -14.61 -22.26 3.69
C ASP A 264 -13.07 -22.40 3.78
N PRO A 265 -12.45 -22.34 4.98
CA PRO A 265 -11.00 -22.47 5.14
C PRO A 265 -10.38 -23.72 4.49
N ALA A 266 -11.09 -24.83 4.46
CA ALA A 266 -10.59 -26.05 3.83
C ALA A 266 -10.57 -25.94 2.30
N ARG A 267 -11.63 -25.37 1.72
CA ARG A 267 -11.80 -25.22 0.27
C ARG A 267 -10.97 -24.09 -0.34
N ILE A 268 -10.67 -23.02 0.43
CA ILE A 268 -9.74 -21.94 0.00
C ILE A 268 -8.37 -22.55 -0.34
N ARG A 269 -7.86 -23.46 0.45
CA ARG A 269 -6.58 -24.12 0.19
C ARG A 269 -6.62 -24.95 -1.10
N GLU A 270 -7.68 -25.69 -1.32
CA GLU A 270 -7.89 -26.42 -2.57
C GLU A 270 -7.95 -25.49 -3.78
N PHE A 271 -8.71 -24.39 -3.65
CA PHE A 271 -8.77 -23.33 -4.66
C PHE A 271 -7.37 -22.79 -5.00
N ALA A 272 -6.63 -22.34 -3.99
CA ALA A 272 -5.30 -21.78 -4.19
C ALA A 272 -4.30 -22.76 -4.83
N ALA A 273 -4.45 -24.06 -4.57
CA ALA A 273 -3.58 -25.09 -5.13
C ALA A 273 -3.90 -25.48 -6.57
N SER A 274 -5.15 -25.34 -7.01
CA SER A 274 -5.63 -25.94 -8.27
C SER A 274 -6.26 -24.96 -9.27
N PHE A 275 -6.50 -23.70 -8.86
CA PHE A 275 -7.19 -22.75 -9.72
C PHE A 275 -6.31 -22.33 -10.93
N PRO A 276 -6.85 -22.38 -12.17
CA PRO A 276 -6.05 -22.14 -13.38
C PRO A 276 -5.41 -20.75 -13.47
N ASP A 277 -6.09 -19.70 -12.97
CA ASP A 277 -5.52 -18.37 -12.87
C ASP A 277 -4.61 -18.28 -11.63
N VAL A 278 -3.31 -18.37 -11.88
CA VAL A 278 -2.28 -18.34 -10.83
C VAL A 278 -2.24 -16.98 -10.12
N GLY A 279 -2.57 -15.88 -10.81
CA GLY A 279 -2.62 -14.53 -10.22
C GLY A 279 -3.71 -14.45 -9.16
N LEU A 280 -4.93 -14.87 -9.52
CA LEU A 280 -6.06 -14.93 -8.59
C LEU A 280 -5.80 -15.92 -7.44
N ALA A 281 -5.24 -17.09 -7.72
CA ALA A 281 -4.89 -18.06 -6.69
C ALA A 281 -3.89 -17.49 -5.66
N ARG A 282 -2.86 -16.77 -6.12
CA ARG A 282 -1.88 -16.08 -5.25
C ARG A 282 -2.53 -14.98 -4.43
N MET A 283 -3.43 -14.20 -5.02
CA MET A 283 -4.15 -13.15 -4.31
C MET A 283 -5.01 -13.73 -3.18
N VAL A 284 -5.81 -14.74 -3.47
CA VAL A 284 -6.65 -15.46 -2.50
C VAL A 284 -5.80 -16.05 -1.38
N HIS A 285 -4.69 -16.72 -1.74
CA HIS A 285 -3.76 -17.27 -0.75
C HIS A 285 -3.17 -16.17 0.14
N ALA A 286 -2.67 -15.08 -0.44
CA ALA A 286 -2.06 -13.99 0.32
C ALA A 286 -3.06 -13.27 1.23
N ALA A 287 -4.33 -13.12 0.80
CA ALA A 287 -5.38 -12.50 1.60
C ALA A 287 -5.92 -13.36 2.75
N THR A 288 -5.63 -14.67 2.74
CA THR A 288 -6.18 -15.64 3.70
C THR A 288 -5.13 -16.42 4.49
N HIS A 289 -3.85 -16.20 4.22
CA HIS A 289 -2.73 -16.88 4.89
C HIS A 289 -1.60 -15.91 5.25
N THR A 290 -0.88 -16.19 6.34
CA THR A 290 0.47 -15.71 6.51
C THR A 290 1.34 -16.33 5.42
N THR A 291 2.20 -15.54 4.79
CA THR A 291 3.05 -16.01 3.69
C THR A 291 4.52 -16.01 4.09
N PHE A 292 5.27 -17.01 3.63
CA PHE A 292 6.69 -17.20 3.92
C PHE A 292 7.45 -17.31 2.60
N ALA A 293 8.41 -16.43 2.38
CA ALA A 293 9.26 -16.43 1.21
C ALA A 293 10.75 -16.41 1.63
N PRO A 294 11.49 -17.53 1.58
CA PRO A 294 12.95 -17.48 1.63
C PRO A 294 13.49 -16.67 0.43
N THR A 295 14.26 -15.62 0.69
CA THR A 295 14.65 -14.66 -0.36
C THR A 295 16.14 -14.56 -0.58
N VAL A 296 16.96 -14.57 0.48
CA VAL A 296 18.42 -14.42 0.40
C VAL A 296 19.10 -15.49 1.24
N MET A 297 20.16 -16.10 0.70
CA MET A 297 20.99 -17.04 1.46
C MET A 297 22.47 -16.75 1.23
N HIS A 298 23.22 -16.61 2.32
CA HIS A 298 24.68 -16.47 2.31
C HIS A 298 25.32 -17.66 3.00
N ALA A 299 26.20 -18.36 2.28
CA ALA A 299 26.82 -19.59 2.77
C ALA A 299 28.25 -19.80 2.21
N GLY A 300 29.14 -20.29 3.07
CA GLY A 300 30.49 -20.74 2.71
C GLY A 300 31.42 -19.60 2.29
N VAL A 301 32.72 -19.89 2.38
CA VAL A 301 33.79 -18.93 2.02
C VAL A 301 34.77 -19.51 1.00
N LYS A 302 34.88 -20.84 0.92
CA LYS A 302 35.79 -21.54 0.01
C LYS A 302 35.31 -22.96 -0.25
N THR A 303 35.46 -23.45 -1.49
CA THR A 303 34.97 -24.74 -1.95
C THR A 303 35.44 -25.95 -1.12
N ASN A 304 36.64 -25.91 -0.55
CA ASN A 304 37.21 -27.03 0.23
C ASN A 304 36.99 -26.92 1.75
N ILE A 305 36.09 -26.03 2.21
CA ILE A 305 35.72 -25.85 3.62
C ILE A 305 34.22 -26.14 3.78
N ILE A 306 33.87 -27.03 4.71
CA ILE A 306 32.50 -27.25 5.14
C ILE A 306 32.09 -26.04 5.97
N PRO A 307 31.01 -25.33 5.62
CA PRO A 307 30.61 -24.14 6.35
C PRO A 307 29.99 -24.48 7.71
N ASP A 308 30.34 -23.68 8.70
CA ASP A 308 29.79 -23.72 10.07
C ASP A 308 28.65 -22.79 10.29
N THR A 309 28.38 -21.84 9.36
CA THR A 309 27.33 -20.85 9.45
C THR A 309 26.71 -20.59 8.08
N VAL A 310 25.39 -20.48 8.06
CA VAL A 310 24.60 -19.99 6.93
C VAL A 310 23.62 -18.95 7.45
N GLU A 311 23.43 -17.85 6.72
CA GLU A 311 22.41 -16.86 6.97
C GLU A 311 21.34 -16.94 5.88
N LEU A 312 20.08 -17.05 6.31
CA LEU A 312 18.90 -17.12 5.45
C LEU A 312 17.96 -15.97 5.82
N ASP A 313 17.66 -15.09 4.86
CA ASP A 313 16.64 -14.07 5.03
C ASP A 313 15.28 -14.56 4.50
N VAL A 314 14.23 -14.32 5.29
CA VAL A 314 12.86 -14.72 4.97
C VAL A 314 11.95 -13.51 5.05
N ASP A 315 11.22 -13.23 3.97
CA ASP A 315 10.10 -12.28 3.96
C ASP A 315 8.83 -13.00 4.42
N ILE A 316 8.28 -12.54 5.54
CA ILE A 316 7.04 -13.08 6.12
C ILE A 316 6.01 -11.96 6.17
N ARG A 317 4.79 -12.23 5.65
CA ARG A 317 3.69 -11.28 5.67
C ARG A 317 2.53 -11.82 6.47
N THR A 318 2.17 -11.12 7.55
CA THR A 318 1.12 -11.52 8.49
C THR A 318 -0.24 -10.95 8.11
N LEU A 319 -1.31 -11.58 8.59
CA LEU A 319 -2.68 -11.06 8.49
C LEU A 319 -3.02 -10.18 9.71
N PRO A 320 -4.01 -9.27 9.60
CA PRO A 320 -4.54 -8.56 10.76
C PRO A 320 -4.89 -9.48 11.93
N GLY A 321 -4.45 -9.10 13.12
CA GLY A 321 -4.60 -9.90 14.34
C GLY A 321 -3.46 -10.88 14.62
N GLN A 322 -2.45 -10.97 13.74
CA GLN A 322 -1.24 -11.77 13.95
C GLN A 322 -0.03 -10.88 14.22
N GLY A 323 0.83 -11.30 15.13
CA GLY A 323 2.05 -10.58 15.51
C GLY A 323 3.31 -11.45 15.44
N GLY A 324 4.45 -10.90 15.88
CA GLY A 324 5.73 -11.59 15.83
C GLY A 324 5.77 -12.91 16.60
N GLN A 325 5.01 -13.06 17.70
CA GLN A 325 4.93 -14.33 18.44
C GLN A 325 4.23 -15.43 17.63
N ASP A 326 3.19 -15.07 16.85
CA ASP A 326 2.54 -16.02 15.96
C ASP A 326 3.48 -16.49 14.85
N VAL A 327 4.29 -15.55 14.32
CA VAL A 327 5.31 -15.87 13.30
C VAL A 327 6.36 -16.82 13.85
N LEU A 328 6.88 -16.57 15.06
CA LEU A 328 7.88 -17.45 15.68
C LEU A 328 7.30 -18.85 15.93
N ALA A 329 6.06 -18.96 16.38
CA ALA A 329 5.38 -20.25 16.55
C ALA A 329 5.22 -20.98 15.22
N MET A 330 4.86 -20.30 14.14
CA MET A 330 4.77 -20.89 12.80
C MET A 330 6.14 -21.31 12.25
N LEU A 331 7.21 -20.55 12.52
CA LEU A 331 8.58 -20.95 12.17
C LEU A 331 9.03 -22.18 12.95
N ASP A 332 8.72 -22.26 14.24
CA ASP A 332 9.02 -23.44 15.07
C ASP A 332 8.29 -24.68 14.52
N GLU A 333 7.04 -24.53 14.11
CA GLU A 333 6.26 -25.62 13.47
C GLU A 333 6.88 -26.03 12.14
N ALA A 334 7.26 -25.07 11.29
CA ALA A 334 7.90 -25.34 9.99
C ALA A 334 9.25 -26.01 10.11
N LEU A 335 10.08 -25.55 11.04
CA LEU A 335 11.43 -26.07 11.24
C LEU A 335 11.47 -27.41 11.96
N GLY A 336 10.52 -27.67 12.85
CA GLY A 336 10.39 -28.91 13.61
C GLY A 336 11.64 -29.23 14.43
N ASP A 337 12.27 -30.38 14.19
CA ASP A 337 13.50 -30.82 14.88
C ASP A 337 14.74 -29.97 14.61
N LEU A 338 14.70 -29.11 13.57
CA LEU A 338 15.82 -28.21 13.23
C LEU A 338 15.77 -26.88 13.98
N LYS A 339 14.69 -26.56 14.71
CA LYS A 339 14.51 -25.27 15.40
C LYS A 339 15.60 -24.97 16.42
N ASP A 340 16.19 -25.99 17.09
CA ASP A 340 17.24 -25.81 18.08
C ASP A 340 18.63 -25.54 17.45
N ALA A 341 18.75 -25.71 16.13
CA ALA A 341 19.96 -25.47 15.37
C ALA A 341 20.06 -24.06 14.78
N VAL A 342 19.13 -23.15 15.13
CA VAL A 342 19.04 -21.81 14.55
C VAL A 342 18.96 -20.72 15.62
N GLU A 343 19.37 -19.52 15.20
CA GLU A 343 19.07 -18.27 15.86
C GLU A 343 18.22 -17.43 14.91
N ILE A 344 17.04 -16.98 15.35
CA ILE A 344 16.12 -16.14 14.57
C ILE A 344 16.20 -14.71 15.13
N SER A 345 16.48 -13.75 14.26
CA SER A 345 16.46 -12.31 14.59
C SER A 345 15.51 -11.57 13.64
N ALA A 346 14.62 -10.76 14.20
CA ALA A 346 13.75 -9.89 13.40
C ALA A 346 14.58 -8.70 12.88
N ALA A 347 14.53 -8.48 11.57
CA ALA A 347 15.05 -7.27 10.93
C ALA A 347 13.95 -6.20 10.80
N SER A 348 12.68 -6.63 10.67
CA SER A 348 11.49 -5.78 10.69
C SER A 348 10.36 -6.52 11.38
N ASN A 349 9.58 -5.79 12.16
CA ASN A 349 8.34 -6.31 12.79
C ASN A 349 7.30 -5.18 12.77
N ASP A 350 6.61 -5.08 11.64
CA ASP A 350 5.58 -4.08 11.40
C ASP A 350 4.21 -4.77 11.32
N PRO A 351 3.38 -4.73 12.39
CA PRO A 351 2.15 -5.49 12.48
C PRO A 351 1.13 -5.09 11.41
N ALA A 352 0.38 -6.07 10.91
CA ALA A 352 -0.77 -5.85 10.04
C ALA A 352 -1.83 -4.96 10.69
N THR A 353 -2.49 -4.15 9.88
CA THR A 353 -3.57 -3.28 10.34
C THR A 353 -4.82 -3.41 9.46
N ALA A 354 -6.00 -3.18 10.05
CA ALA A 354 -7.25 -3.09 9.32
C ALA A 354 -8.24 -2.17 10.03
N SER A 355 -9.01 -1.44 9.25
CA SER A 355 -10.16 -0.65 9.69
C SER A 355 -11.47 -1.43 9.55
N ALA A 356 -12.48 -1.05 10.34
CA ALA A 356 -13.84 -1.55 10.17
C ALA A 356 -14.42 -1.11 8.81
N VAL A 357 -15.26 -1.95 8.21
CA VAL A 357 -15.90 -1.65 6.91
C VAL A 357 -17.23 -0.91 7.11
N GLU A 358 -17.95 -1.19 8.19
CA GLU A 358 -19.27 -0.57 8.46
C GLU A 358 -19.07 0.77 9.16
N THR A 359 -18.86 1.83 8.40
CA THR A 359 -18.65 3.19 8.90
C THR A 359 -19.39 4.22 8.06
N PRO A 360 -19.70 5.42 8.60
CA PRO A 360 -20.28 6.52 7.83
C PRO A 360 -19.47 6.91 6.58
N LEU A 361 -18.12 6.87 6.68
CA LEU A 361 -17.25 7.15 5.52
C LEU A 361 -17.39 6.09 4.42
N TRP A 362 -17.55 4.81 4.79
CA TRP A 362 -17.81 3.75 3.80
C TRP A 362 -19.10 3.97 3.05
N ASP A 363 -20.18 4.34 3.75
CA ASP A 363 -21.49 4.58 3.15
C ASP A 363 -21.43 5.77 2.18
N SER A 364 -20.74 6.84 2.57
CA SER A 364 -20.52 8.02 1.73
C SER A 364 -19.67 7.69 0.48
N LEU A 365 -18.56 6.95 0.64
CA LEU A 365 -17.75 6.47 -0.48
C LEU A 365 -18.56 5.63 -1.47
N GLN A 366 -19.40 4.71 -0.98
CA GLN A 366 -20.27 3.90 -1.83
C GLN A 366 -21.28 4.78 -2.59
N ALA A 367 -21.95 5.70 -1.91
CA ALA A 367 -22.97 6.56 -2.52
C ALA A 367 -22.37 7.48 -3.59
N VAL A 368 -21.22 8.10 -3.29
CA VAL A 368 -20.53 8.98 -4.24
C VAL A 368 -19.96 8.20 -5.42
N THR A 369 -19.37 7.05 -5.17
CA THR A 369 -18.82 6.17 -6.23
C THR A 369 -19.92 5.72 -7.20
N GLU A 370 -21.07 5.28 -6.70
CA GLU A 370 -22.21 4.88 -7.54
C GLU A 370 -22.77 6.04 -8.37
N LYS A 371 -22.78 7.26 -7.80
CA LYS A 371 -23.21 8.46 -8.50
C LYS A 371 -22.27 8.81 -9.66
N LEU A 372 -20.94 8.65 -9.48
CA LEU A 372 -19.93 8.97 -10.49
C LEU A 372 -19.74 7.86 -11.51
N VAL A 373 -19.89 6.60 -11.10
CA VAL A 373 -19.80 5.40 -11.93
C VAL A 373 -21.03 4.53 -11.70
N PRO A 374 -22.11 4.75 -12.48
CA PRO A 374 -23.38 4.03 -12.29
C PRO A 374 -23.21 2.50 -12.33
N GLY A 375 -23.77 1.82 -11.34
CA GLY A 375 -23.67 0.37 -11.17
C GLY A 375 -22.37 -0.11 -10.50
N ALA A 376 -21.54 0.80 -10.02
CA ALA A 376 -20.37 0.45 -9.23
C ALA A 376 -20.74 0.10 -7.78
N THR A 377 -20.05 -0.90 -7.24
CA THR A 377 -20.13 -1.28 -5.82
C THR A 377 -18.73 -1.29 -5.23
N THR A 378 -18.54 -0.63 -4.08
CA THR A 378 -17.30 -0.68 -3.32
C THR A 378 -17.18 -2.02 -2.60
N ILE A 379 -16.01 -2.62 -2.69
CA ILE A 379 -15.69 -3.88 -1.99
C ILE A 379 -14.46 -3.68 -1.12
N PRO A 380 -14.45 -4.19 0.14
CA PRO A 380 -13.28 -4.04 1.00
C PRO A 380 -12.14 -4.93 0.51
N PHE A 381 -10.92 -4.41 0.56
CA PHE A 381 -9.73 -5.09 0.09
C PHE A 381 -8.59 -4.96 1.10
N ILE A 382 -7.78 -6.02 1.24
CA ILE A 382 -6.54 -6.00 2.00
C ILE A 382 -5.38 -6.13 1.02
N ILE A 383 -4.49 -5.15 1.02
CA ILE A 383 -3.28 -5.21 0.20
C ILE A 383 -2.20 -6.08 0.85
N VAL A 384 -1.34 -6.62 0.01
CA VAL A 384 -0.22 -7.48 0.45
C VAL A 384 1.04 -6.68 0.80
N GLY A 385 1.11 -5.41 0.34
CA GLY A 385 2.09 -4.41 0.71
C GLY A 385 1.73 -3.69 2.01
N ALA A 386 2.38 -2.55 2.24
CA ALA A 386 2.10 -1.64 3.34
C ALA A 386 1.92 -0.23 2.78
N THR A 387 1.12 0.60 3.46
CA THR A 387 0.93 2.02 3.17
C THR A 387 1.09 2.84 4.43
N ASP A 388 1.12 4.15 4.31
CA ASP A 388 1.13 5.06 5.46
C ASP A 388 -0.16 4.99 6.31
N ALA A 389 -1.24 4.42 5.80
CA ALA A 389 -2.48 4.21 6.55
C ALA A 389 -2.28 3.45 7.87
N ARG A 390 -1.25 2.58 7.96
CA ARG A 390 -0.93 1.80 9.16
C ARG A 390 -0.62 2.66 10.38
N PHE A 391 0.04 3.80 10.21
CA PHE A 391 0.37 4.71 11.30
C PHE A 391 -0.91 5.32 11.89
N PHE A 392 -1.83 5.74 11.05
CA PHE A 392 -3.11 6.32 11.44
C PHE A 392 -4.02 5.28 12.10
N ARG A 393 -4.10 4.06 11.56
CA ARG A 393 -4.85 2.97 12.18
C ARG A 393 -4.34 2.62 13.56
N ARG A 394 -3.02 2.60 13.77
CA ARG A 394 -2.39 2.37 15.09
C ARG A 394 -2.67 3.51 16.07
N ALA A 395 -2.83 4.72 15.57
CA ALA A 395 -3.24 5.88 16.37
C ALA A 395 -4.76 5.93 16.65
N GLY A 396 -5.52 4.90 16.22
CA GLY A 396 -6.95 4.76 16.51
C GLY A 396 -7.88 5.40 15.48
N MET A 397 -7.37 5.88 14.35
CA MET A 397 -8.16 6.46 13.26
C MET A 397 -8.64 5.37 12.28
N THR A 398 -9.79 5.61 11.65
CA THR A 398 -10.26 4.76 10.54
C THR A 398 -9.58 5.22 9.25
N ALA A 399 -8.80 4.34 8.60
CA ALA A 399 -8.11 4.69 7.37
C ALA A 399 -8.44 3.73 6.23
N TYR A 400 -8.82 4.30 5.07
CA TYR A 400 -9.09 3.59 3.83
C TYR A 400 -8.15 4.05 2.72
N GLY A 401 -7.91 3.15 1.75
CA GLY A 401 -7.34 3.52 0.47
C GLY A 401 -8.44 3.55 -0.58
N ALA A 402 -8.56 4.66 -1.27
CA ALA A 402 -9.59 4.87 -2.29
C ALA A 402 -9.08 5.76 -3.40
N GLY A 403 -9.65 5.61 -4.56
CA GLY A 403 -9.47 6.43 -5.75
C GLY A 403 -10.63 6.17 -6.70
N LEU A 404 -10.61 6.72 -7.90
CA LEU A 404 -11.59 6.39 -8.92
C LEU A 404 -10.97 6.53 -10.30
N PHE A 405 -10.85 5.40 -10.98
CA PHE A 405 -10.17 5.31 -12.27
C PHE A 405 -11.12 4.95 -13.41
N SER A 406 -10.80 5.43 -14.60
CA SER A 406 -11.51 5.09 -15.82
C SER A 406 -11.28 3.62 -16.22
N ASP A 407 -11.87 3.18 -17.33
CA ASP A 407 -11.62 1.85 -17.90
C ASP A 407 -10.67 1.87 -19.12
N ARG A 408 -9.99 2.99 -19.35
CA ARG A 408 -9.04 3.13 -20.45
C ARG A 408 -7.78 2.30 -20.25
N ILE A 409 -7.33 2.21 -19.00
CA ILE A 409 -6.20 1.37 -18.60
C ILE A 409 -6.77 0.12 -17.92
N SER A 410 -6.45 -1.05 -18.45
CA SER A 410 -6.91 -2.31 -17.89
C SER A 410 -6.30 -2.56 -16.50
N PHE A 411 -6.99 -3.35 -15.66
CA PHE A 411 -6.44 -3.74 -14.33
C PHE A 411 -5.06 -4.39 -14.43
N ALA A 412 -4.83 -5.22 -15.44
CA ALA A 412 -3.54 -5.89 -15.61
C ALA A 412 -2.41 -4.91 -15.95
N GLU A 413 -2.68 -3.91 -16.80
CA GLU A 413 -1.73 -2.84 -17.10
C GLU A 413 -1.50 -1.95 -15.88
N PHE A 414 -2.59 -1.54 -15.21
CA PHE A 414 -2.53 -0.75 -13.98
C PHE A 414 -1.66 -1.43 -12.92
N ALA A 415 -1.95 -2.70 -12.62
CA ALA A 415 -1.18 -3.48 -11.64
C ALA A 415 0.29 -3.69 -12.02
N ALA A 416 0.61 -3.73 -13.33
CA ALA A 416 1.98 -3.88 -13.80
C ALA A 416 2.80 -2.58 -13.71
N MET A 417 2.15 -1.43 -13.57
CA MET A 417 2.80 -0.12 -13.48
C MET A 417 3.26 0.23 -12.05
N PHE A 418 2.65 -0.36 -11.01
CA PHE A 418 3.14 -0.19 -9.64
C PHE A 418 4.60 -0.64 -9.52
N HIS A 419 5.52 0.30 -9.24
CA HIS A 419 6.97 0.11 -9.26
C HIS A 419 7.53 -0.44 -10.59
N GLY A 420 6.68 -0.53 -11.62
CA GLY A 420 7.03 -1.00 -12.97
C GLY A 420 7.59 0.08 -13.87
N ASP A 421 7.74 -0.25 -15.16
CA ASP A 421 8.17 0.67 -16.20
C ASP A 421 6.94 1.25 -16.95
N ASP A 422 7.13 2.39 -17.65
CA ASP A 422 6.09 3.02 -18.47
C ASP A 422 4.81 3.41 -17.75
N GLU A 423 4.95 3.82 -16.50
CA GLU A 423 3.85 4.27 -15.64
C GLU A 423 3.16 5.49 -16.25
N ARG A 424 1.83 5.45 -16.29
CA ARG A 424 1.00 6.48 -16.90
C ARG A 424 -0.42 6.45 -16.37
N ILE A 425 -1.10 7.60 -16.42
CA ILE A 425 -2.50 7.74 -16.05
C ILE A 425 -3.25 8.56 -17.09
N ASP A 426 -4.46 8.18 -17.43
CA ASP A 426 -5.29 8.93 -18.35
C ASP A 426 -6.00 10.11 -17.67
N GLN A 427 -6.29 11.16 -18.44
CA GLN A 427 -6.93 12.38 -17.95
C GLN A 427 -8.35 12.15 -17.41
N GLU A 428 -9.06 11.14 -17.90
CA GLU A 428 -10.38 10.80 -17.38
C GLU A 428 -10.30 10.22 -15.96
N SER A 429 -9.26 9.41 -15.66
CA SER A 429 -8.97 8.93 -14.31
C SER A 429 -8.64 10.08 -13.36
N LEU A 430 -7.84 11.06 -13.81
CA LEU A 430 -7.55 12.26 -13.03
C LEU A 430 -8.81 13.07 -12.71
N ARG A 431 -9.68 13.23 -13.70
CA ARG A 431 -10.97 13.91 -13.54
C ARG A 431 -11.86 13.17 -12.54
N LEU A 432 -12.02 11.84 -12.72
CA LEU A 432 -12.86 11.02 -11.85
C LEU A 432 -12.38 11.03 -10.40
N SER A 433 -11.07 10.90 -10.16
CA SER A 433 -10.52 10.99 -8.81
C SER A 433 -10.75 12.36 -8.19
N THR A 434 -10.54 13.45 -8.95
CA THR A 434 -10.81 14.81 -8.43
C THR A 434 -12.30 15.02 -8.13
N ASP A 435 -13.21 14.56 -9.01
CA ASP A 435 -14.65 14.59 -8.78
C ASP A 435 -15.05 13.77 -7.55
N LEU A 436 -14.39 12.63 -7.32
CA LEU A 436 -14.61 11.80 -6.12
C LEU A 436 -14.33 12.60 -4.84
N TRP A 437 -13.17 13.27 -4.77
CA TRP A 437 -12.79 14.04 -3.58
C TRP A 437 -13.71 15.22 -3.32
N LEU A 438 -14.11 15.94 -4.36
CA LEU A 438 -15.09 17.03 -4.27
C LEU A 438 -16.45 16.52 -3.77
N ALA A 439 -16.97 15.49 -4.40
CA ALA A 439 -18.28 14.93 -4.05
C ALA A 439 -18.28 14.31 -2.64
N LEU A 440 -17.18 13.64 -2.26
CA LEU A 440 -17.05 13.04 -0.94
C LEU A 440 -17.00 14.11 0.16
N ALA A 441 -16.26 15.21 -0.04
CA ALA A 441 -16.23 16.31 0.92
C ALA A 441 -17.63 16.91 1.14
N HIS A 442 -18.40 17.09 0.08
CA HIS A 442 -19.76 17.59 0.18
C HIS A 442 -20.73 16.60 0.83
N ASP A 443 -20.61 15.31 0.55
CA ASP A 443 -21.52 14.27 1.07
C ASP A 443 -21.20 13.96 2.54
N PHE A 444 -19.91 13.85 2.88
CA PHE A 444 -19.50 13.40 4.20
C PHE A 444 -19.37 14.53 5.24
N LEU A 445 -18.96 15.74 4.79
CA LEU A 445 -18.71 16.89 5.67
C LEU A 445 -19.73 18.02 5.51
N GLY A 446 -20.65 17.94 4.57
CA GLY A 446 -21.65 18.96 4.24
C GLY A 446 -22.85 19.11 5.17
#